data_5f3d235451ccd1b573160feb75d5dfc2
#
_entry.id   5f3d235451ccd1b573160feb75d5dfc2
#
_cell.length_a   1.000
_cell.length_b   1.000
_cell.length_c   1.000
_cell.angle_alpha   90.00
_cell.angle_beta   90.00
_cell.angle_gamma   90.00
#
_symmetry.space_group_name_H-M   'P 1'
#
loop_
_entity.id
_entity.type
_entity.pdbx_description
1 polymer ?
#
loop_
_entity_poly.entity_id
_entity_poly.type
_entity_poly.pdbx_seq_one_letter_code
_entity_poly.pdbx_strand_id
1 'polypeptide(L)'
;CKRCHASNSTLNDARPTKGWVNNANPEKDFKLNILRLHDQKIPNAVSNNIGLLRKKGYNYHTRGLEATANNGTPVLCAACHKSNALPNVGIGFEPGVNIKAFTAAIHAKHALVKDPTNHNMLLGDSQNRNACYACHPGSQTKCLRGAMGDAKDGNGNNAMQCQSCHGDMHAVGDRTRKGWLDVPNCQACHHTNANGNPVRETSAVLTNGTLRAVVNSKFATMPNTPTQGVSLYRFSKGHGNLQCEACHGSPHAIYPAHNADNLLSKGIQGHAGTIGECTACHASVPNTVKGGPHGMHPVGQNWVRRHEDAAERNVAQCKVCHGQNYRGTVLSKTWTARSFSTEWGQKNFSKGHKISCYDCHNG
;
A
#
# COMPACT_ATOMS: atom_id res chain seq x y z
N CYS A 1 -18.18 7.19 -6.81
CA CYS A 1 -18.89 7.74 -7.98
C CYS A 1 -20.30 8.25 -7.63
N LYS A 2 -21.16 7.35 -7.11
CA LYS A 2 -22.59 7.64 -6.84
C LYS A 2 -22.79 8.85 -5.91
N ARG A 3 -21.97 9.02 -4.88
CA ARG A 3 -22.05 10.15 -3.95
C ARG A 3 -21.96 11.52 -4.65
N CYS A 4 -21.16 11.63 -5.70
CA CYS A 4 -20.90 12.91 -6.39
C CYS A 4 -21.66 13.03 -7.71
N HIS A 5 -21.86 11.93 -8.44
CA HIS A 5 -22.41 11.93 -9.79
C HIS A 5 -23.88 11.51 -9.87
N ALA A 6 -24.54 11.15 -8.76
CA ALA A 6 -25.98 10.92 -8.78
C ALA A 6 -26.73 12.26 -8.97
N SER A 7 -27.89 12.21 -9.60
CA SER A 7 -28.70 13.40 -9.95
C SER A 7 -29.19 14.19 -8.74
N ASN A 8 -29.21 13.61 -7.56
CA ASN A 8 -29.51 14.25 -6.28
C ASN A 8 -28.26 14.80 -5.56
N SER A 9 -27.10 14.79 -6.18
CA SER A 9 -25.88 15.35 -5.61
C SER A 9 -25.94 16.87 -5.52
N THR A 10 -25.44 17.41 -4.41
CA THR A 10 -25.29 18.86 -4.18
C THR A 10 -23.96 19.40 -4.71
N LEU A 11 -23.09 18.55 -5.26
CA LEU A 11 -21.76 18.92 -5.74
C LEU A 11 -21.84 19.49 -7.18
N ASN A 12 -21.83 20.80 -7.30
CA ASN A 12 -21.95 21.48 -8.59
C ASN A 12 -20.84 21.11 -9.59
N ASP A 13 -19.62 20.82 -9.12
CA ASP A 13 -18.49 20.43 -9.99
C ASP A 13 -18.72 19.09 -10.71
N ALA A 14 -19.58 18.24 -10.17
CA ALA A 14 -19.96 16.97 -10.77
C ALA A 14 -21.19 17.07 -11.70
N ARG A 15 -21.87 18.24 -11.71
CA ARG A 15 -23.08 18.45 -12.50
C ARG A 15 -22.73 18.77 -13.96
N PRO A 16 -23.27 18.01 -14.93
CA PRO A 16 -23.14 18.40 -16.34
C PRO A 16 -23.85 19.71 -16.63
N THR A 17 -23.33 20.53 -17.55
CA THR A 17 -23.98 21.80 -17.94
C THR A 17 -25.38 21.60 -18.55
N LYS A 18 -25.59 20.45 -19.21
CA LYS A 18 -26.90 20.03 -19.72
C LYS A 18 -27.87 19.54 -18.63
N GLY A 19 -27.49 19.67 -17.33
CA GLY A 19 -28.25 19.18 -16.20
C GLY A 19 -28.07 17.69 -15.93
N TRP A 20 -28.61 17.26 -14.82
CA TRP A 20 -28.64 15.86 -14.42
C TRP A 20 -29.49 15.00 -15.35
N VAL A 21 -29.14 13.71 -15.49
CA VAL A 21 -29.90 12.76 -16.33
C VAL A 21 -31.24 12.40 -15.68
N ASN A 22 -31.28 12.33 -14.33
CA ASN A 22 -32.47 11.96 -13.56
C ASN A 22 -33.03 10.59 -13.96
N ASN A 23 -32.19 9.59 -14.10
CA ASN A 23 -32.64 8.24 -14.42
C ASN A 23 -33.28 7.57 -13.20
N ALA A 24 -34.45 6.93 -13.38
CA ALA A 24 -35.16 6.27 -12.31
C ALA A 24 -34.37 5.10 -11.67
N ASN A 25 -33.46 4.47 -12.44
CA ASN A 25 -32.57 3.45 -11.91
C ASN A 25 -31.31 4.12 -11.34
N PRO A 26 -31.07 4.07 -10.00
CA PRO A 26 -29.94 4.74 -9.36
C PRO A 26 -28.57 4.25 -9.85
N GLU A 27 -28.48 2.99 -10.29
CA GLU A 27 -27.23 2.43 -10.82
C GLU A 27 -26.94 2.91 -12.25
N LYS A 28 -27.96 3.24 -13.03
CA LYS A 28 -27.80 3.88 -14.33
C LYS A 28 -27.60 5.39 -14.21
N ASP A 29 -28.27 6.02 -13.26
CA ASP A 29 -28.29 7.47 -13.10
C ASP A 29 -26.90 8.07 -12.99
N PHE A 30 -26.11 7.71 -11.99
CA PHE A 30 -24.77 8.27 -11.79
C PHE A 30 -23.81 7.91 -12.95
N LYS A 31 -23.98 6.73 -13.56
CA LYS A 31 -23.15 6.30 -14.69
C LYS A 31 -23.43 7.16 -15.92
N LEU A 32 -24.69 7.41 -16.22
CA LEU A 32 -25.09 8.28 -17.33
C LEU A 32 -24.63 9.72 -17.09
N ASN A 33 -24.71 10.22 -15.87
CA ASN A 33 -24.18 11.53 -15.52
C ASN A 33 -22.66 11.63 -15.74
N ILE A 34 -21.92 10.57 -15.42
CA ILE A 34 -20.47 10.50 -15.71
C ILE A 34 -20.23 10.55 -17.22
N LEU A 35 -20.97 9.78 -18.01
CA LEU A 35 -20.81 9.75 -19.47
C LEU A 35 -21.18 11.12 -20.10
N ARG A 36 -22.27 11.73 -19.66
CA ARG A 36 -22.67 13.08 -20.06
C ARG A 36 -21.61 14.12 -19.76
N LEU A 37 -21.05 14.06 -18.56
CA LEU A 37 -19.98 14.96 -18.13
C LEU A 37 -18.69 14.72 -18.92
N HIS A 38 -18.37 13.46 -19.23
CA HIS A 38 -17.22 13.10 -20.05
C HIS A 38 -17.36 13.67 -21.46
N ASP A 39 -18.52 13.48 -22.13
CA ASP A 39 -18.79 14.01 -23.45
C ASP A 39 -18.73 15.54 -23.48
N GLN A 40 -19.15 16.20 -22.39
CA GLN A 40 -19.03 17.64 -22.22
C GLN A 40 -17.59 18.12 -22.12
N LYS A 41 -16.76 17.42 -21.32
CA LYS A 41 -15.37 17.83 -21.03
C LYS A 41 -14.41 17.45 -22.15
N ILE A 42 -14.70 16.38 -22.87
CA ILE A 42 -13.89 15.85 -23.99
C ILE A 42 -14.82 15.65 -25.19
N PRO A 43 -15.25 16.75 -25.82
CA PRO A 43 -16.09 16.65 -26.97
C PRO A 43 -15.40 15.89 -28.11
N ASN A 44 -16.17 15.18 -28.90
CA ASN A 44 -15.67 14.37 -30.03
C ASN A 44 -14.70 13.20 -29.63
N ALA A 45 -14.60 12.83 -28.36
CA ALA A 45 -13.74 11.73 -27.95
C ALA A 45 -14.04 10.42 -28.71
N VAL A 46 -15.30 10.12 -28.94
CA VAL A 46 -15.74 8.95 -29.71
C VAL A 46 -15.58 9.16 -31.21
N SER A 47 -16.08 10.26 -31.76
CA SER A 47 -16.04 10.52 -33.21
C SER A 47 -14.61 10.54 -33.75
N ASN A 48 -13.69 11.17 -33.03
CA ASN A 48 -12.27 11.22 -33.43
C ASN A 48 -11.59 9.86 -33.44
N ASN A 49 -12.12 8.89 -32.71
CA ASN A 49 -11.54 7.55 -32.55
C ASN A 49 -12.45 6.44 -33.15
N ILE A 50 -13.51 6.78 -33.82
CA ILE A 50 -14.55 5.82 -34.20
C ILE A 50 -14.05 4.70 -35.11
N GLY A 51 -13.10 4.98 -36.00
CA GLY A 51 -12.49 3.97 -36.86
C GLY A 51 -11.74 2.91 -36.07
N LEU A 52 -10.91 3.34 -35.13
CA LEU A 52 -10.15 2.45 -34.27
C LEU A 52 -11.07 1.66 -33.31
N LEU A 53 -12.07 2.32 -32.74
CA LEU A 53 -13.07 1.68 -31.88
C LEU A 53 -13.79 0.56 -32.61
N ARG A 54 -14.26 0.82 -33.82
CA ARG A 54 -14.94 -0.18 -34.67
C ARG A 54 -14.01 -1.34 -35.04
N LYS A 55 -12.76 -1.04 -35.38
CA LYS A 55 -11.74 -2.07 -35.65
C LYS A 55 -11.53 -3.01 -34.46
N LYS A 56 -11.67 -2.50 -33.24
CA LYS A 56 -11.58 -3.27 -31.98
C LYS A 56 -12.93 -3.87 -31.54
N GLY A 57 -13.99 -3.77 -32.36
CA GLY A 57 -15.29 -4.35 -32.06
C GLY A 57 -16.21 -3.46 -31.20
N TYR A 58 -15.85 -2.20 -30.95
CA TYR A 58 -16.67 -1.27 -30.17
C TYR A 58 -17.57 -0.44 -31.07
N ASN A 59 -18.85 -0.76 -31.08
CA ASN A 59 -19.85 -0.06 -31.90
C ASN A 59 -20.44 1.16 -31.17
N TYR A 60 -19.58 2.13 -30.86
CA TYR A 60 -20.00 3.34 -30.16
C TYR A 60 -20.65 4.33 -31.11
N HIS A 61 -21.58 5.12 -30.54
CA HIS A 61 -22.32 6.13 -31.29
C HIS A 61 -21.47 7.40 -31.46
N THR A 62 -21.39 7.94 -32.68
CA THR A 62 -20.56 9.12 -33.01
C THR A 62 -20.90 10.38 -32.21
N ARG A 63 -22.13 10.49 -31.67
CA ARG A 63 -22.56 11.60 -30.81
C ARG A 63 -21.97 11.54 -29.38
N GLY A 64 -21.31 10.46 -29.01
CA GLY A 64 -20.60 10.33 -27.69
C GLY A 64 -21.02 9.12 -26.90
N LEU A 65 -20.49 9.08 -25.67
CA LEU A 65 -20.62 7.95 -24.74
C LEU A 65 -22.05 7.87 -24.15
N GLU A 66 -22.66 9.02 -23.82
CA GLU A 66 -24.04 9.03 -23.32
C GLU A 66 -24.99 8.48 -24.38
N ALA A 67 -24.84 8.91 -25.64
CA ALA A 67 -25.66 8.42 -26.75
C ALA A 67 -25.42 6.92 -26.97
N THR A 68 -24.20 6.44 -26.83
CA THR A 68 -23.85 5.01 -26.91
C THR A 68 -24.61 4.19 -25.86
N ALA A 69 -24.57 4.65 -24.61
CA ALA A 69 -25.25 3.95 -23.50
C ALA A 69 -26.79 3.99 -23.67
N ASN A 70 -27.35 5.11 -24.09
CA ASN A 70 -28.79 5.25 -24.31
C ASN A 70 -29.31 4.37 -25.47
N ASN A 71 -28.45 4.03 -26.42
CA ASN A 71 -28.76 3.07 -27.48
C ASN A 71 -28.56 1.61 -27.04
N GLY A 72 -28.37 1.35 -25.74
CA GLY A 72 -28.21 0.00 -25.20
C GLY A 72 -26.83 -0.62 -25.36
N THR A 73 -25.84 0.11 -25.91
CA THR A 73 -24.47 -0.40 -26.04
C THR A 73 -23.68 -0.13 -24.78
N PRO A 74 -23.08 -1.16 -24.13
CA PRO A 74 -22.26 -0.95 -22.96
C PRO A 74 -21.04 -0.09 -23.24
N VAL A 75 -20.79 0.92 -22.40
CA VAL A 75 -19.62 1.77 -22.47
C VAL A 75 -18.55 1.26 -21.50
N LEU A 76 -17.41 0.87 -22.04
CA LEU A 76 -16.25 0.42 -21.27
C LEU A 76 -15.17 1.51 -21.29
N CYS A 77 -14.73 1.96 -20.12
CA CYS A 77 -13.63 2.92 -20.03
C CYS A 77 -12.35 2.37 -20.69
N ALA A 78 -12.13 1.05 -20.58
CA ALA A 78 -11.00 0.35 -21.18
C ALA A 78 -11.07 0.30 -22.73
N ALA A 79 -12.20 0.62 -23.35
CA ALA A 79 -12.26 0.73 -24.80
C ALA A 79 -11.36 1.86 -25.34
N CYS A 80 -11.18 2.93 -24.54
CA CYS A 80 -10.35 4.08 -24.90
C CYS A 80 -9.10 4.19 -24.01
N HIS A 81 -9.26 4.02 -22.71
CA HIS A 81 -8.18 4.17 -21.74
C HIS A 81 -7.46 2.84 -21.50
N LYS A 82 -6.16 2.78 -21.78
CA LYS A 82 -5.41 1.57 -21.47
C LYS A 82 -5.45 1.25 -19.98
N SER A 83 -5.49 -0.04 -19.65
CA SER A 83 -5.38 -0.55 -18.29
C SER A 83 -4.33 -1.65 -18.25
N ASN A 84 -3.41 -1.58 -17.28
CA ASN A 84 -2.40 -2.62 -17.10
C ASN A 84 -3.01 -3.95 -16.61
N ALA A 85 -4.21 -3.89 -16.03
CA ALA A 85 -4.97 -5.09 -15.64
C ALA A 85 -5.66 -5.78 -16.84
N LEU A 86 -5.82 -5.06 -17.95
CA LEU A 86 -6.48 -5.54 -19.17
C LEU A 86 -5.57 -5.23 -20.38
N PRO A 87 -4.44 -5.91 -20.51
CA PRO A 87 -3.51 -5.65 -21.60
C PRO A 87 -4.16 -5.92 -22.96
N ASN A 88 -3.82 -5.07 -23.93
CA ASN A 88 -4.31 -5.15 -25.32
C ASN A 88 -5.83 -4.96 -25.51
N VAL A 89 -6.56 -4.59 -24.46
CA VAL A 89 -7.98 -4.23 -24.58
C VAL A 89 -8.11 -2.76 -24.97
N GLY A 90 -8.96 -2.47 -25.95
CA GLY A 90 -9.25 -1.12 -26.42
C GLY A 90 -8.16 -0.46 -27.25
N ILE A 91 -8.43 0.79 -27.62
CA ILE A 91 -7.57 1.59 -28.52
C ILE A 91 -6.40 2.27 -27.80
N GLY A 92 -6.40 2.34 -26.47
CA GLY A 92 -5.36 3.03 -25.70
C GLY A 92 -3.95 2.44 -25.84
N PHE A 93 -3.85 1.23 -26.39
CA PHE A 93 -2.57 0.56 -26.70
C PHE A 93 -2.15 0.73 -28.18
N GLU A 94 -2.97 1.33 -29.01
CA GLU A 94 -2.65 1.50 -30.42
C GLU A 94 -1.58 2.58 -30.62
N PRO A 95 -0.67 2.39 -31.60
CA PRO A 95 0.34 3.40 -31.94
C PRO A 95 -0.32 4.74 -32.30
N GLY A 96 0.27 5.83 -31.80
CA GLY A 96 -0.21 7.20 -32.06
C GLY A 96 -1.41 7.63 -31.22
N VAL A 97 -2.02 6.74 -30.44
CA VAL A 97 -3.13 7.10 -29.53
C VAL A 97 -2.58 7.65 -28.24
N ASN A 98 -2.77 8.95 -28.01
CA ASN A 98 -2.32 9.66 -26.81
C ASN A 98 -3.44 9.85 -25.79
N ILE A 99 -4.13 8.77 -25.42
CA ILE A 99 -5.15 8.78 -24.38
C ILE A 99 -4.49 8.37 -23.05
N LYS A 100 -4.74 9.15 -21.98
CA LYS A 100 -4.24 8.82 -20.64
C LYS A 100 -4.68 7.41 -20.24
N ALA A 101 -3.84 6.66 -19.55
CA ALA A 101 -4.28 5.43 -18.90
C ALA A 101 -5.45 5.72 -17.94
N PHE A 102 -6.32 4.75 -17.73
CA PHE A 102 -7.56 4.93 -16.97
C PHE A 102 -7.29 5.47 -15.55
N THR A 103 -6.34 4.87 -14.85
CA THR A 103 -5.95 5.31 -13.51
C THR A 103 -5.43 6.76 -13.53
N ALA A 104 -4.56 7.12 -14.49
CA ALA A 104 -4.05 8.48 -14.61
C ALA A 104 -5.16 9.49 -14.93
N ALA A 105 -6.10 9.12 -15.82
CA ALA A 105 -7.21 9.99 -16.18
C ALA A 105 -8.13 10.32 -14.99
N ILE A 106 -8.51 9.29 -14.21
CA ILE A 106 -9.37 9.46 -13.04
C ILE A 106 -8.67 10.28 -11.96
N HIS A 107 -7.46 9.90 -11.55
CA HIS A 107 -6.80 10.55 -10.43
C HIS A 107 -6.40 12.00 -10.76
N ALA A 108 -5.82 12.24 -11.95
CA ALA A 108 -5.47 13.60 -12.35
C ALA A 108 -6.68 14.53 -12.40
N LYS A 109 -7.85 14.03 -12.82
CA LYS A 109 -9.06 14.85 -12.85
C LYS A 109 -9.60 15.13 -11.46
N HIS A 110 -9.70 14.10 -10.62
CA HIS A 110 -10.28 14.24 -9.28
C HIS A 110 -9.32 14.95 -8.31
N ALA A 111 -8.01 14.98 -8.57
CA ALA A 111 -7.08 15.79 -7.78
C ALA A 111 -7.47 17.28 -7.72
N LEU A 112 -8.16 17.79 -8.75
CA LEU A 112 -8.60 19.18 -8.86
C LEU A 112 -10.01 19.43 -8.31
N VAL A 113 -10.63 18.43 -7.70
CA VAL A 113 -12.01 18.51 -7.18
C VAL A 113 -11.98 18.74 -5.68
N LYS A 114 -12.89 19.57 -5.18
CA LYS A 114 -13.07 19.78 -3.75
C LYS A 114 -13.45 18.47 -3.05
N ASP A 115 -12.88 18.25 -1.87
CA ASP A 115 -13.23 17.11 -1.04
C ASP A 115 -14.70 17.21 -0.62
N PRO A 116 -15.53 16.19 -0.90
CA PRO A 116 -16.95 16.21 -0.55
C PRO A 116 -17.23 16.18 0.95
N THR A 117 -16.21 15.96 1.78
CA THR A 117 -16.29 15.99 3.25
C THR A 117 -15.64 17.22 3.87
N ASN A 118 -14.73 17.86 3.15
CA ASN A 118 -14.03 19.07 3.58
C ASN A 118 -13.85 20.02 2.39
N HIS A 119 -14.84 20.84 2.14
CA HIS A 119 -14.90 21.74 0.98
C HIS A 119 -13.77 22.80 0.95
N ASN A 120 -12.98 22.93 2.01
CA ASN A 120 -11.82 23.82 2.06
C ASN A 120 -10.56 23.20 1.45
N MET A 121 -10.59 21.92 1.09
CA MET A 121 -9.47 21.19 0.53
C MET A 121 -9.83 20.57 -0.81
N LEU A 122 -8.83 20.42 -1.67
CA LEU A 122 -8.94 19.57 -2.86
C LEU A 122 -8.63 18.10 -2.49
N LEU A 123 -9.15 17.18 -3.25
CA LEU A 123 -8.78 15.76 -3.12
C LEU A 123 -7.30 15.51 -3.44
N GLY A 124 -6.66 16.40 -4.23
CA GLY A 124 -5.24 16.34 -4.57
C GLY A 124 -4.31 17.00 -3.56
N ASP A 125 -4.83 17.73 -2.57
CA ASP A 125 -3.98 18.41 -1.60
C ASP A 125 -3.19 17.40 -0.76
N SER A 126 -1.89 17.61 -0.65
CA SER A 126 -0.99 16.73 0.11
C SER A 126 -1.37 16.62 1.59
N GLN A 127 -2.00 17.66 2.13
CA GLN A 127 -2.53 17.71 3.50
C GLN A 127 -3.84 16.93 3.66
N ASN A 128 -4.53 16.60 2.57
CA ASN A 128 -5.77 15.82 2.61
C ASN A 128 -5.47 14.32 2.75
N ARG A 129 -5.11 13.92 3.96
CA ARG A 129 -4.70 12.54 4.27
C ARG A 129 -5.81 11.50 4.06
N ASN A 130 -7.06 11.92 4.03
CA ASN A 130 -8.24 11.06 3.86
C ASN A 130 -8.80 11.03 2.44
N ALA A 131 -8.23 11.78 1.50
CA ALA A 131 -8.74 11.95 0.14
C ALA A 131 -9.04 10.61 -0.57
N CYS A 132 -8.17 9.62 -0.40
CA CYS A 132 -8.31 8.31 -1.04
C CYS A 132 -9.60 7.60 -0.62
N TYR A 133 -10.03 7.78 0.62
CA TYR A 133 -11.23 7.15 1.16
C TYR A 133 -12.55 7.73 0.59
N ALA A 134 -12.49 8.84 -0.12
CA ALA A 134 -13.65 9.36 -0.86
C ALA A 134 -14.13 8.36 -1.93
N CYS A 135 -13.21 7.54 -2.47
CA CYS A 135 -13.46 6.57 -3.52
C CYS A 135 -13.11 5.13 -3.13
N HIS A 136 -12.06 4.95 -2.33
CA HIS A 136 -11.58 3.63 -1.91
C HIS A 136 -12.07 3.32 -0.49
N PRO A 137 -12.69 2.14 -0.24
CA PRO A 137 -13.28 1.81 1.07
C PRO A 137 -12.25 1.36 2.11
N GLY A 138 -10.98 1.70 1.93
CA GLY A 138 -9.86 1.19 2.72
C GLY A 138 -9.93 1.46 4.21
N SER A 139 -10.61 2.54 4.65
CA SER A 139 -10.84 2.82 6.08
C SER A 139 -11.73 1.78 6.74
N GLN A 140 -12.71 1.24 6.01
CA GLN A 140 -13.63 0.21 6.50
C GLN A 140 -13.02 -1.19 6.37
N THR A 141 -12.32 -1.44 5.27
CA THR A 141 -11.69 -2.73 4.98
C THR A 141 -10.31 -2.90 5.62
N LYS A 142 -9.83 -1.87 6.33
CA LYS A 142 -8.51 -1.87 6.99
C LYS A 142 -7.38 -2.20 6.01
N CYS A 143 -7.28 -1.43 4.94
CA CYS A 143 -6.26 -1.61 3.92
C CYS A 143 -4.83 -1.55 4.46
N LEU A 144 -4.56 -0.67 5.44
CA LEU A 144 -3.28 -0.66 6.14
C LEU A 144 -3.34 -1.58 7.36
N ARG A 145 -2.38 -2.48 7.48
CA ARG A 145 -2.33 -3.51 8.50
C ARG A 145 -1.00 -3.56 9.24
N GLY A 146 -1.02 -4.28 10.36
CA GLY A 146 0.15 -4.52 11.18
C GLY A 146 0.81 -3.21 11.63
N ALA A 147 2.13 -3.21 11.68
CA ALA A 147 2.90 -2.07 12.18
C ALA A 147 2.65 -0.77 11.39
N MET A 148 2.33 -0.86 10.10
CA MET A 148 2.01 0.32 9.28
C MET A 148 0.65 0.91 9.64
N GLY A 149 -0.36 0.06 9.85
CA GLY A 149 -1.70 0.51 10.24
C GLY A 149 -1.78 1.01 11.68
N ASP A 150 -0.92 0.48 12.55
CA ASP A 150 -0.90 0.81 13.97
C ASP A 150 0.03 1.98 14.31
N ALA A 151 0.85 2.46 13.35
CA ALA A 151 1.75 3.58 13.58
C ALA A 151 0.97 4.87 13.84
N LYS A 152 1.26 5.54 14.97
CA LYS A 152 0.65 6.80 15.36
C LYS A 152 1.68 7.93 15.33
N ASP A 153 1.21 9.14 15.01
CA ASP A 153 1.96 10.38 15.17
C ASP A 153 1.89 10.89 16.63
N GLY A 154 2.54 12.01 16.88
CA GLY A 154 2.54 12.63 18.22
C GLY A 154 1.16 13.08 18.72
N ASN A 155 0.17 13.19 17.85
CA ASN A 155 -1.21 13.59 18.15
C ASN A 155 -2.17 12.38 18.23
N GLY A 156 -1.64 11.16 18.10
CA GLY A 156 -2.44 9.93 18.12
C GLY A 156 -3.15 9.58 16.82
N ASN A 157 -2.96 10.35 15.73
CA ASN A 157 -3.49 10.05 14.42
C ASN A 157 -2.64 8.96 13.72
N ASN A 158 -3.22 8.33 12.70
CA ASN A 158 -2.45 7.38 11.89
C ASN A 158 -1.28 8.10 11.21
N ALA A 159 -0.05 7.72 11.57
CA ALA A 159 1.17 8.28 10.98
C ALA A 159 1.29 7.94 9.50
N MET A 160 0.80 6.79 9.08
CA MET A 160 0.81 6.33 7.69
C MET A 160 -0.60 6.31 7.12
N GLN A 161 -0.71 6.69 5.85
CA GLN A 161 -1.91 6.65 5.04
C GLN A 161 -1.57 6.15 3.64
N CYS A 162 -2.56 6.02 2.77
CA CYS A 162 -2.36 5.59 1.38
C CYS A 162 -1.27 6.41 0.69
N GLN A 163 -1.29 7.73 0.89
CA GLN A 163 -0.32 8.65 0.28
C GLN A 163 1.12 8.43 0.76
N SER A 164 1.32 7.85 1.94
CA SER A 164 2.67 7.54 2.44
C SER A 164 3.43 6.58 1.52
N CYS A 165 2.71 5.69 0.84
CA CYS A 165 3.27 4.73 -0.10
C CYS A 165 3.00 5.11 -1.56
N HIS A 166 1.80 5.60 -1.87
CA HIS A 166 1.36 5.83 -3.26
C HIS A 166 1.53 7.27 -3.74
N GLY A 167 1.88 8.20 -2.86
CA GLY A 167 1.84 9.62 -3.14
C GLY A 167 0.43 10.20 -3.11
N ASP A 168 0.30 11.48 -3.33
CA ASP A 168 -0.99 12.14 -3.43
C ASP A 168 -1.70 11.81 -4.75
N MET A 169 -2.88 12.38 -4.94
CA MET A 169 -3.69 12.10 -6.13
C MET A 169 -3.06 12.64 -7.41
N HIS A 170 -2.23 13.68 -7.35
CA HIS A 170 -1.47 14.17 -8.50
C HIS A 170 -0.39 13.17 -8.90
N ALA A 171 0.35 12.61 -7.94
CA ALA A 171 1.34 11.58 -8.19
C ALA A 171 0.72 10.31 -8.80
N VAL A 172 -0.44 9.87 -8.27
CA VAL A 172 -1.17 8.71 -8.85
C VAL A 172 -1.74 9.05 -10.22
N GLY A 173 -2.08 10.31 -10.48
CA GLY A 173 -2.61 10.82 -11.74
C GLY A 173 -1.55 11.16 -12.80
N ASP A 174 -0.27 10.98 -12.50
CA ASP A 174 0.81 11.26 -13.45
C ASP A 174 0.76 10.31 -14.65
N ARG A 175 1.05 10.85 -15.84
CA ARG A 175 0.99 10.12 -17.11
C ARG A 175 2.06 9.04 -17.24
N THR A 176 3.21 9.24 -16.61
CA THR A 176 4.35 8.34 -16.68
C THR A 176 4.16 7.14 -15.76
N ARG A 177 3.30 7.27 -14.76
CA ARG A 177 3.01 6.21 -13.81
C ARG A 177 2.27 5.03 -14.46
N LYS A 178 2.73 3.84 -14.18
CA LYS A 178 2.16 2.59 -14.72
C LYS A 178 1.02 2.03 -13.84
N GLY A 179 0.30 2.90 -13.15
CA GLY A 179 -0.81 2.53 -12.29
C GLY A 179 -0.36 1.69 -11.10
N TRP A 180 -1.03 0.58 -10.85
CA TRP A 180 -0.72 -0.31 -9.73
C TRP A 180 0.63 -1.03 -9.87
N LEU A 181 1.30 -0.95 -11.02
CA LEU A 181 2.65 -1.49 -11.20
C LEU A 181 3.73 -0.59 -10.58
N ASP A 182 3.49 0.72 -10.52
CA ASP A 182 4.40 1.69 -9.91
C ASP A 182 4.08 1.91 -8.43
N VAL A 183 4.22 0.85 -7.63
CA VAL A 183 4.10 0.92 -6.18
C VAL A 183 5.48 0.83 -5.55
N PRO A 184 5.71 1.47 -4.38
CA PRO A 184 7.00 1.41 -3.72
C PRO A 184 7.31 0.00 -3.24
N ASN A 185 8.59 -0.35 -3.20
CA ASN A 185 9.04 -1.53 -2.47
C ASN A 185 9.29 -1.19 -0.99
N CYS A 186 9.47 -2.22 -0.16
CA CYS A 186 9.65 -2.01 1.28
C CYS A 186 10.92 -1.22 1.60
N GLN A 187 11.98 -1.36 0.79
CA GLN A 187 13.23 -0.66 0.97
C GLN A 187 13.15 0.85 0.70
N ALA A 188 12.11 1.32 0.02
CA ALA A 188 11.90 2.75 -0.16
C ALA A 188 11.70 3.48 1.18
N CYS A 189 11.19 2.77 2.20
CA CYS A 189 11.03 3.30 3.56
C CYS A 189 11.96 2.63 4.57
N HIS A 190 12.26 1.35 4.38
CA HIS A 190 13.08 0.57 5.30
C HIS A 190 14.48 0.38 4.69
N HIS A 191 15.45 1.15 5.17
CA HIS A 191 16.83 1.13 4.66
C HIS A 191 17.84 1.45 5.77
N THR A 192 19.11 1.55 5.44
CA THR A 192 20.13 2.08 6.33
C THR A 192 20.64 3.44 5.84
N ASN A 193 20.97 4.32 6.77
CA ASN A 193 21.66 5.57 6.44
C ASN A 193 23.15 5.35 6.09
N ALA A 194 23.85 6.41 5.76
CA ALA A 194 25.27 6.36 5.42
C ALA A 194 26.15 5.75 6.53
N ASN A 195 25.73 5.83 7.78
CA ASN A 195 26.44 5.27 8.93
C ASN A 195 26.05 3.79 9.21
N GLY A 196 25.27 3.15 8.31
CA GLY A 196 24.83 1.77 8.47
C GLY A 196 23.72 1.56 9.50
N ASN A 197 23.15 2.62 10.07
CA ASN A 197 22.08 2.52 11.03
C ASN A 197 20.73 2.29 10.34
N PRO A 198 19.87 1.41 10.87
CA PRO A 198 18.52 1.23 10.35
C PRO A 198 17.72 2.53 10.41
N VAL A 199 17.11 2.88 9.31
CA VAL A 199 16.23 4.05 9.18
C VAL A 199 14.87 3.59 8.70
N ARG A 200 13.84 4.24 9.19
CA ARG A 200 12.47 4.05 8.75
C ARG A 200 11.88 5.41 8.37
N GLU A 201 11.59 5.56 7.11
CA GLU A 201 10.92 6.74 6.60
C GLU A 201 9.40 6.61 6.76
N THR A 202 8.73 7.72 6.95
CA THR A 202 7.26 7.78 7.05
C THR A 202 6.57 7.93 5.70
N SER A 203 7.36 8.19 4.63
CA SER A 203 6.87 8.25 3.26
C SER A 203 7.87 7.66 2.29
N ALA A 204 7.39 6.86 1.36
CA ALA A 204 8.18 6.39 0.22
C ALA A 204 8.31 7.43 -0.89
N VAL A 205 7.53 8.51 -0.83
CA VAL A 205 7.48 9.56 -1.82
C VAL A 205 8.22 10.78 -1.30
N LEU A 206 9.14 11.30 -2.10
CA LEU A 206 9.85 12.54 -1.83
C LEU A 206 8.93 13.74 -2.04
N THR A 207 9.36 14.92 -1.54
CA THR A 207 8.60 16.17 -1.66
C THR A 207 8.31 16.59 -3.10
N ASN A 208 9.13 16.16 -4.05
CA ASN A 208 8.93 16.37 -5.48
C ASN A 208 7.98 15.36 -6.16
N GLY A 209 7.35 14.47 -5.38
CA GLY A 209 6.42 13.47 -5.90
C GLY A 209 7.05 12.19 -6.46
N THR A 210 8.37 12.08 -6.49
CA THR A 210 9.06 10.87 -6.95
C THR A 210 9.15 9.81 -5.85
N LEU A 211 9.19 8.52 -6.24
CA LEU A 211 9.48 7.46 -5.28
C LEU A 211 10.94 7.54 -4.84
N ARG A 212 11.15 7.32 -3.55
CA ARG A 212 12.49 7.22 -2.98
C ARG A 212 13.23 6.03 -3.59
N ALA A 213 14.46 6.24 -4.01
CA ALA A 213 15.31 5.17 -4.48
C ALA A 213 15.63 4.18 -3.35
N VAL A 214 15.79 2.91 -3.71
CA VAL A 214 16.27 1.90 -2.78
C VAL A 214 17.76 2.11 -2.52
N VAL A 215 18.12 2.44 -1.29
CA VAL A 215 19.48 2.87 -0.95
C VAL A 215 20.30 1.76 -0.30
N ASN A 216 19.67 0.83 0.42
CA ASN A 216 20.37 -0.23 1.12
C ASN A 216 19.49 -1.44 1.39
N SER A 217 20.14 -2.58 1.48
CA SER A 217 19.52 -3.90 1.56
C SER A 217 19.55 -4.54 2.96
N LYS A 218 19.80 -3.78 4.03
CA LYS A 218 19.83 -4.39 5.38
C LYS A 218 18.52 -5.09 5.73
N PHE A 219 17.39 -4.55 5.29
CA PHE A 219 16.07 -5.14 5.47
C PHE A 219 15.66 -6.07 4.33
N ALA A 220 16.34 -5.98 3.18
CA ALA A 220 16.11 -6.86 2.05
C ALA A 220 17.36 -6.92 1.16
N THR A 221 17.71 -8.10 0.67
CA THR A 221 18.96 -8.34 -0.06
C THR A 221 18.86 -8.04 -1.54
N MET A 222 17.66 -8.01 -2.10
CA MET A 222 17.44 -7.75 -3.51
C MET A 222 16.35 -6.71 -3.71
N PRO A 223 16.69 -5.51 -4.18
CA PRO A 223 15.72 -4.55 -4.65
C PRO A 223 15.17 -5.00 -6.00
N ASN A 224 13.96 -4.64 -6.29
CA ASN A 224 13.38 -4.72 -7.65
C ASN A 224 13.36 -6.10 -8.28
N THR A 225 12.31 -6.81 -8.07
CA THR A 225 12.00 -8.03 -8.83
C THR A 225 10.49 -8.19 -8.90
N PRO A 226 9.94 -8.95 -9.85
CA PRO A 226 10.60 -9.74 -10.85
C PRO A 226 10.89 -8.99 -12.15
N THR A 227 10.33 -7.80 -12.34
CA THR A 227 10.43 -7.08 -13.60
C THR A 227 11.43 -5.95 -13.47
N GLN A 228 12.42 -5.94 -14.34
CA GLN A 228 13.42 -4.88 -14.38
C GLN A 228 12.74 -3.51 -14.59
N GLY A 229 13.12 -2.53 -13.80
CA GLY A 229 12.59 -1.16 -13.87
C GLY A 229 11.18 -0.99 -13.30
N VAL A 230 10.55 -2.05 -12.77
CA VAL A 230 9.26 -1.96 -12.06
C VAL A 230 9.46 -2.30 -10.59
N SER A 231 9.19 -1.33 -9.73
CA SER A 231 9.28 -1.49 -8.28
C SER A 231 7.91 -1.85 -7.71
N LEU A 232 7.72 -3.12 -7.35
CA LEU A 232 6.52 -3.58 -6.66
C LEU A 232 6.88 -4.01 -5.25
N TYR A 233 6.23 -3.41 -4.23
CA TYR A 233 6.49 -3.72 -2.82
C TYR A 233 6.42 -5.22 -2.54
N ARG A 234 5.47 -5.92 -3.14
CA ARG A 234 5.26 -7.36 -2.96
C ARG A 234 6.39 -8.23 -3.51
N PHE A 235 7.26 -7.68 -4.34
CA PHE A 235 8.43 -8.39 -4.87
C PHE A 235 9.73 -8.01 -4.19
N SER A 236 9.68 -7.13 -3.19
CA SER A 236 10.84 -6.86 -2.35
C SER A 236 11.26 -8.12 -1.61
N LYS A 237 12.54 -8.44 -1.61
CA LYS A 237 13.09 -9.67 -1.05
C LYS A 237 14.00 -9.40 0.15
N GLY A 238 14.09 -10.38 1.01
CA GLY A 238 14.92 -10.35 2.21
C GLY A 238 15.64 -11.67 2.42
N HIS A 239 15.52 -12.21 3.61
CA HIS A 239 16.15 -13.42 4.09
C HIS A 239 15.98 -14.60 3.11
N GLY A 240 17.08 -15.19 2.63
CA GLY A 240 17.07 -16.33 1.71
C GLY A 240 16.34 -16.09 0.39
N ASN A 241 16.32 -14.85 -0.10
CA ASN A 241 15.53 -14.44 -1.27
C ASN A 241 14.00 -14.55 -1.10
N LEU A 242 13.50 -14.79 0.09
CA LEU A 242 12.08 -14.73 0.38
C LEU A 242 11.54 -13.32 0.17
N GLN A 243 10.35 -13.23 -0.37
CA GLN A 243 9.63 -11.96 -0.45
C GLN A 243 9.27 -11.47 0.96
N CYS A 244 9.32 -10.17 1.18
CA CYS A 244 8.98 -9.59 2.48
C CYS A 244 7.59 -10.01 2.95
N GLU A 245 6.63 -10.12 2.02
CA GLU A 245 5.27 -10.59 2.32
C GLU A 245 5.18 -12.03 2.82
N ALA A 246 6.17 -12.88 2.54
CA ALA A 246 6.17 -14.25 3.05
C ALA A 246 6.19 -14.29 4.59
N CYS A 247 6.86 -13.30 5.21
CA CYS A 247 6.89 -13.17 6.67
C CYS A 247 5.91 -12.11 7.20
N HIS A 248 5.84 -10.97 6.52
CA HIS A 248 5.06 -9.82 6.99
C HIS A 248 3.59 -9.82 6.53
N GLY A 249 3.23 -10.68 5.59
CA GLY A 249 1.92 -10.67 4.96
C GLY A 249 1.71 -9.44 4.07
N SER A 250 0.56 -9.34 3.43
CA SER A 250 0.21 -8.19 2.60
C SER A 250 -0.02 -6.95 3.45
N PRO A 251 0.50 -5.77 3.06
CA PRO A 251 0.19 -4.51 3.73
C PRO A 251 -1.27 -4.07 3.53
N HIS A 252 -1.96 -4.65 2.55
CA HIS A 252 -3.37 -4.39 2.28
C HIS A 252 -4.25 -5.53 2.80
N ALA A 253 -5.46 -5.17 3.23
CA ALA A 253 -6.46 -6.15 3.57
C ALA A 253 -6.82 -6.99 2.34
N ILE A 254 -6.77 -8.32 2.49
CA ILE A 254 -7.32 -9.28 1.56
C ILE A 254 -8.70 -9.66 2.11
N TYR A 255 -9.73 -9.49 1.30
CA TYR A 255 -11.09 -9.80 1.73
C TYR A 255 -11.36 -11.31 1.79
N PRO A 256 -12.06 -11.80 2.83
CA PRO A 256 -12.45 -11.14 4.07
C PRO A 256 -11.26 -10.96 5.03
N ALA A 257 -11.08 -9.75 5.56
CA ALA A 257 -9.94 -9.42 6.40
C ALA A 257 -10.37 -9.21 7.85
N HIS A 258 -9.61 -9.83 8.76
CA HIS A 258 -9.68 -9.61 10.19
C HIS A 258 -8.36 -9.03 10.70
N ASN A 259 -8.35 -8.40 11.85
CA ASN A 259 -7.09 -7.94 12.48
C ASN A 259 -6.17 -9.09 12.90
N ALA A 260 -6.73 -10.26 13.11
CA ALA A 260 -6.00 -11.49 13.38
C ALA A 260 -5.72 -12.29 12.11
N ASP A 261 -5.62 -11.62 11.03
CA ASP A 261 -5.86 -12.06 9.68
C ASP A 261 -4.68 -12.67 8.99
N ASN A 262 -3.62 -12.81 9.63
CA ASN A 262 -2.61 -13.75 9.17
C ASN A 262 -2.99 -15.16 9.62
N LEU A 263 -4.18 -15.63 9.18
CA LEU A 263 -4.61 -17.02 9.46
C LEU A 263 -3.61 -18.03 8.91
N LEU A 264 -2.99 -17.72 7.76
CA LEU A 264 -1.94 -18.55 7.20
C LEU A 264 -0.73 -18.59 8.17
N SER A 265 -0.27 -17.44 8.63
CA SER A 265 0.85 -17.38 9.57
C SER A 265 0.50 -18.04 10.91
N LYS A 266 -0.76 -17.94 11.36
CA LYS A 266 -1.24 -18.68 12.54
C LYS A 266 -1.14 -20.20 12.35
N GLY A 267 -1.50 -20.70 11.18
CA GLY A 267 -1.37 -22.13 10.85
C GLY A 267 0.08 -22.61 10.83
N ILE A 268 1.01 -21.75 10.40
CA ILE A 268 2.44 -22.10 10.25
C ILE A 268 3.19 -22.02 11.60
N GLN A 269 2.91 -21.00 12.43
CA GLN A 269 3.70 -20.71 13.63
C GLN A 269 2.91 -20.76 14.94
N GLY A 270 1.63 -21.12 14.91
CA GLY A 270 0.78 -21.23 16.09
C GLY A 270 0.17 -19.93 16.60
N HIS A 271 0.58 -18.77 16.10
CA HIS A 271 0.01 -17.47 16.45
C HIS A 271 -0.09 -16.54 15.25
N ALA A 272 -0.99 -15.58 15.31
CA ALA A 272 -1.17 -14.58 14.26
C ALA A 272 -0.02 -13.54 14.29
N GLY A 273 0.16 -12.84 13.18
CA GLY A 273 1.15 -11.77 12.99
C GLY A 273 2.29 -12.19 12.07
N THR A 274 3.31 -11.35 12.02
CA THR A 274 4.53 -11.63 11.23
C THR A 274 5.14 -12.97 11.61
N ILE A 275 5.63 -13.74 10.64
CA ILE A 275 6.37 -14.97 10.91
C ILE A 275 7.66 -14.61 11.65
N GLY A 276 7.71 -14.96 12.91
CA GLY A 276 8.85 -14.70 13.81
C GLY A 276 9.48 -15.98 14.37
N GLU A 277 8.84 -17.14 14.16
CA GLU A 277 9.33 -18.42 14.61
C GLU A 277 10.22 -19.05 13.54
N CYS A 278 11.50 -19.23 13.83
CA CYS A 278 12.46 -19.83 12.90
C CYS A 278 12.01 -21.23 12.41
N THR A 279 11.37 -21.99 13.30
CA THR A 279 10.86 -23.34 13.01
C THR A 279 9.67 -23.36 12.06
N ALA A 280 9.09 -22.21 11.73
CA ALA A 280 8.09 -22.12 10.66
C ALA A 280 8.65 -22.51 9.27
N CYS A 281 9.97 -22.34 9.10
CA CYS A 281 10.66 -22.63 7.83
C CYS A 281 11.89 -23.52 8.00
N HIS A 282 12.52 -23.53 9.18
CA HIS A 282 13.72 -24.31 9.46
C HIS A 282 13.40 -25.56 10.29
N ALA A 283 13.92 -26.71 9.88
CA ALA A 283 13.77 -27.96 10.62
C ALA A 283 14.37 -27.88 12.05
N SER A 284 15.37 -27.02 12.24
CA SER A 284 15.94 -26.69 13.54
C SER A 284 16.22 -25.21 13.63
N VAL A 285 16.14 -24.64 14.83
CA VAL A 285 16.45 -23.23 15.04
C VAL A 285 17.92 -22.96 14.70
N PRO A 286 18.25 -22.07 13.75
CA PRO A 286 19.62 -21.76 13.39
C PRO A 286 20.41 -21.20 14.59
N ASN A 287 21.62 -21.67 14.79
CA ASN A 287 22.48 -21.18 15.85
C ASN A 287 23.32 -19.99 15.35
N THR A 288 22.70 -18.81 15.34
CA THR A 288 23.34 -17.59 14.84
C THR A 288 22.91 -16.37 15.63
N VAL A 289 23.83 -15.44 15.81
CA VAL A 289 23.58 -14.15 16.49
C VAL A 289 23.03 -13.10 15.51
N LYS A 290 23.35 -13.21 14.22
CA LYS A 290 23.01 -12.20 13.20
C LYS A 290 22.57 -12.81 11.86
N GLY A 291 22.34 -14.09 11.81
CA GLY A 291 22.05 -14.78 10.54
C GLY A 291 20.59 -14.79 10.15
N GLY A 292 19.71 -14.38 11.05
CA GLY A 292 18.26 -14.32 10.79
C GLY A 292 17.83 -13.13 9.97
N PRO A 293 16.54 -13.03 9.63
CA PRO A 293 15.97 -11.88 8.97
C PRO A 293 16.32 -10.58 9.70
N HIS A 294 16.74 -9.55 8.96
CA HIS A 294 17.18 -8.27 9.53
C HIS A 294 18.35 -8.35 10.52
N GLY A 295 19.13 -9.44 10.48
CA GLY A 295 20.18 -9.70 11.45
C GLY A 295 19.67 -10.11 12.82
N MET A 296 18.46 -10.63 12.89
CA MET A 296 17.82 -11.11 14.12
C MET A 296 18.54 -12.34 14.68
N HIS A 297 18.66 -12.40 16.00
CA HIS A 297 19.07 -13.64 16.69
C HIS A 297 17.86 -14.57 16.86
N PRO A 298 18.08 -15.87 17.07
CA PRO A 298 17.01 -16.80 17.42
C PRO A 298 16.31 -16.37 18.72
N VAL A 299 15.01 -16.64 18.80
CA VAL A 299 14.21 -16.39 20.01
C VAL A 299 13.90 -17.72 20.68
N GLY A 300 14.15 -17.83 21.97
CA GLY A 300 13.84 -19.03 22.75
C GLY A 300 14.73 -19.21 23.97
N GLN A 301 14.45 -20.28 24.74
CA GLN A 301 15.14 -20.56 25.99
C GLN A 301 16.66 -20.73 25.81
N ASN A 302 17.11 -21.34 24.72
CA ASN A 302 18.54 -21.50 24.43
C ASN A 302 19.25 -20.16 24.25
N TRP A 303 18.59 -19.19 23.61
CA TRP A 303 19.14 -17.85 23.49
C TRP A 303 19.23 -17.15 24.85
N VAL A 304 18.17 -17.23 25.64
CA VAL A 304 18.15 -16.64 27.00
C VAL A 304 19.32 -17.17 27.86
N ARG A 305 19.69 -18.43 27.72
CA ARG A 305 20.79 -19.05 28.49
C ARG A 305 22.18 -18.74 27.93
N ARG A 306 22.32 -18.31 26.67
CA ARG A 306 23.61 -18.19 25.97
C ARG A 306 23.88 -16.83 25.34
N HIS A 307 23.00 -15.85 25.53
CA HIS A 307 23.18 -14.54 24.93
C HIS A 307 24.34 -13.75 25.52
N GLU A 308 24.82 -14.13 26.69
CA GLU A 308 25.97 -13.53 27.37
C GLU A 308 27.19 -13.48 26.46
N ASP A 309 27.60 -14.60 25.87
CA ASP A 309 28.71 -14.65 24.90
C ASP A 309 28.58 -13.63 23.77
N ALA A 310 27.37 -13.34 23.34
CA ALA A 310 27.11 -12.35 22.28
C ALA A 310 27.18 -10.92 22.81
N ALA A 311 26.70 -10.70 24.03
CA ALA A 311 26.74 -9.38 24.68
C ALA A 311 28.18 -8.99 25.05
N GLU A 312 28.96 -9.91 25.59
CA GLU A 312 30.38 -9.68 25.91
C GLU A 312 31.19 -9.33 24.67
N ARG A 313 30.98 -10.05 23.58
CA ARG A 313 31.68 -9.74 22.34
C ARG A 313 31.36 -8.35 21.77
N ASN A 314 30.14 -7.90 21.80
CA ASN A 314 29.72 -6.60 21.30
C ASN A 314 28.28 -6.24 21.70
N VAL A 315 28.07 -5.76 22.89
CA VAL A 315 26.75 -5.34 23.38
C VAL A 315 26.13 -4.21 22.54
N ALA A 316 26.96 -3.35 21.94
CA ALA A 316 26.49 -2.23 21.16
C ALA A 316 25.64 -2.65 19.95
N GLN A 317 25.86 -3.85 19.42
CA GLN A 317 25.02 -4.41 18.33
C GLN A 317 23.54 -4.58 18.71
N CYS A 318 23.27 -4.77 20.00
CA CYS A 318 21.91 -5.00 20.49
C CYS A 318 21.06 -3.72 20.45
N LYS A 319 21.69 -2.54 20.46
CA LYS A 319 21.01 -1.23 20.43
C LYS A 319 20.10 -1.05 19.23
N VAL A 320 20.41 -1.69 18.11
CA VAL A 320 19.63 -1.59 16.88
C VAL A 320 18.16 -1.97 17.08
N CYS A 321 17.93 -3.00 17.89
CA CYS A 321 16.58 -3.50 18.18
C CYS A 321 16.13 -3.17 19.61
N HIS A 322 17.04 -3.20 20.57
CA HIS A 322 16.72 -3.01 21.99
C HIS A 322 16.85 -1.54 22.46
N GLY A 323 17.24 -0.61 21.57
CA GLY A 323 17.34 0.83 21.84
C GLY A 323 18.66 1.25 22.47
N GLN A 324 18.96 2.55 22.38
CA GLN A 324 20.24 3.11 22.84
C GLN A 324 20.50 2.89 24.35
N ASN A 325 19.44 2.81 25.11
CA ASN A 325 19.46 2.57 26.56
C ASN A 325 19.11 1.13 26.94
N TYR A 326 18.99 0.21 25.98
CA TYR A 326 18.63 -1.21 26.15
C TYR A 326 17.27 -1.46 26.83
N ARG A 327 16.38 -0.47 26.85
CA ARG A 327 15.04 -0.58 27.48
C ARG A 327 13.94 -1.07 26.53
N GLY A 328 14.33 -1.59 25.37
CA GLY A 328 13.42 -2.14 24.37
C GLY A 328 12.82 -1.08 23.44
N THR A 329 12.52 -1.52 22.23
CA THR A 329 11.85 -0.72 21.19
C THR A 329 10.72 -1.53 20.55
N VAL A 330 10.07 -0.96 19.54
CA VAL A 330 9.09 -1.71 18.73
C VAL A 330 9.70 -2.92 18.03
N LEU A 331 11.03 -2.93 17.80
CA LEU A 331 11.73 -4.02 17.13
C LEU A 331 12.04 -5.20 18.09
N SER A 332 12.00 -5.00 19.40
CA SER A 332 12.19 -6.04 20.39
C SER A 332 10.87 -6.51 21.05
N LYS A 333 9.74 -6.24 20.40
CA LYS A 333 8.44 -6.70 20.90
C LYS A 333 8.25 -8.20 20.74
N THR A 334 7.67 -8.81 21.75
CA THR A 334 7.20 -10.20 21.68
C THR A 334 6.00 -10.32 20.73
N TRP A 335 6.04 -11.26 19.81
CA TRP A 335 4.96 -11.55 18.87
C TRP A 335 3.78 -12.29 19.50
N THR A 336 4.08 -13.06 20.54
CA THR A 336 3.13 -13.82 21.36
C THR A 336 3.56 -13.78 22.81
N ALA A 337 2.74 -14.28 23.72
CA ALA A 337 3.16 -14.47 25.11
C ALA A 337 4.37 -15.43 25.18
N ARG A 338 5.34 -15.10 26.01
CA ARG A 338 6.59 -15.86 26.21
C ARG A 338 6.84 -16.07 27.69
N SER A 339 7.44 -17.21 27.99
CA SER A 339 7.87 -17.54 29.33
C SER A 339 9.28 -18.13 29.27
N PHE A 340 10.19 -17.60 30.05
CA PHE A 340 11.59 -18.01 30.08
C PHE A 340 12.07 -18.23 31.52
N SER A 341 12.83 -19.30 31.72
CA SER A 341 13.59 -19.50 32.95
C SER A 341 14.89 -18.70 32.87
N THR A 342 15.13 -17.85 33.85
CA THR A 342 16.36 -17.06 33.98
C THR A 342 17.04 -17.42 35.33
N GLU A 343 18.22 -16.90 35.53
CA GLU A 343 18.92 -17.04 36.83
C GLU A 343 18.14 -16.41 38.00
N TRP A 344 17.32 -15.40 37.66
CA TRP A 344 16.47 -14.69 38.62
C TRP A 344 15.02 -15.20 38.65
N GLY A 345 14.81 -16.45 38.26
CA GLY A 345 13.50 -17.09 38.24
C GLY A 345 12.76 -16.98 36.90
N GLN A 346 11.49 -17.35 36.93
CA GLN A 346 10.62 -17.36 35.76
C GLN A 346 10.20 -15.96 35.39
N LYS A 347 10.40 -15.58 34.13
CA LYS A 347 9.93 -14.31 33.57
C LYS A 347 8.83 -14.56 32.53
N ASN A 348 7.74 -13.85 32.65
CA ASN A 348 6.58 -13.97 31.78
C ASN A 348 6.34 -12.64 31.04
N PHE A 349 6.23 -12.70 29.74
CA PHE A 349 6.04 -11.54 28.88
C PHE A 349 4.74 -11.69 28.09
N SER A 350 3.88 -10.72 28.18
CA SER A 350 2.67 -10.66 27.35
C SER A 350 3.02 -10.36 25.89
N LYS A 351 2.11 -10.71 24.98
CA LYS A 351 2.21 -10.26 23.57
C LYS A 351 2.35 -8.74 23.49
N GLY A 352 3.34 -8.28 22.72
CA GLY A 352 3.62 -6.85 22.52
C GLY A 352 4.53 -6.21 23.56
N HIS A 353 4.97 -6.96 24.58
CA HIS A 353 5.98 -6.48 25.52
C HIS A 353 7.29 -6.17 24.79
N LYS A 354 7.89 -5.03 25.09
CA LYS A 354 9.19 -4.61 24.54
C LYS A 354 10.30 -5.18 25.41
N ILE A 355 10.93 -6.24 24.96
CA ILE A 355 12.00 -6.89 25.70
C ILE A 355 13.17 -5.92 25.92
N SER A 356 13.51 -5.73 27.16
CA SER A 356 14.59 -4.92 27.71
C SER A 356 15.64 -5.82 28.37
N CYS A 357 16.91 -5.43 28.37
CA CYS A 357 17.91 -6.10 29.20
C CYS A 357 17.52 -6.08 30.69
N TYR A 358 16.88 -4.99 31.13
CA TYR A 358 16.45 -4.79 32.51
C TYR A 358 15.20 -5.58 32.93
N ASP A 359 14.58 -6.30 32.01
CA ASP A 359 13.52 -7.26 32.38
C ASP A 359 14.09 -8.46 33.12
N CYS A 360 15.37 -8.77 32.88
CA CYS A 360 16.07 -9.90 33.45
C CYS A 360 17.32 -9.50 34.24
N HIS A 361 17.98 -8.38 33.93
CA HIS A 361 19.19 -7.91 34.59
C HIS A 361 18.89 -6.69 35.47
N ASN A 362 19.44 -6.67 36.66
CA ASN A 362 19.47 -5.48 37.50
C ASN A 362 20.47 -4.50 36.89
N GLY A 363 20.03 -3.30 36.53
CA GLY A 363 20.84 -2.26 35.86
C GLY A 363 21.91 -1.67 36.75
#